data_c95885559b97028ccfe1f068867b222e
#
_entry.id   c95885559b97028ccfe1f068867b222e
#
_cell.length_a   1.000
_cell.length_b   1.000
_cell.length_c   1.000
_cell.angle_alpha   90.00
_cell.angle_beta   90.00
_cell.angle_gamma   90.00
#
_symmetry.space_group_name_H-M   'P 1'
#
loop_
_entity.id
_entity.type
_entity.pdbx_description
1 polymer ?
#
loop_
_entity_poly.entity_id
_entity_poly.type
_entity_poly.pdbx_seq_one_letter_code
_entity_poly.pdbx_strand_id
1 'polypeptide(L)'
;MIAEAYAKAVKTAKVHGGWTFFPVFGDPAWQNLSVNDRGQIQALWESFRGQQYPMRTLTGFMDFVRTGSRKSDENPYFFRRRKLCTAVLACLNGQTEAMDDVLDGIWCICEESTWVISAHNVNPIPGAPSPKDKPIPDVEEPYIDLFAAQTGMILALTSSLLAEPLDVVTPLLRKRIHAELERRIIRPFLEHDEFWWMGIRRQDLCNWTPWILSNILMTACIEVTDSERLSVILERAARMLERWLAVVPEDGGCDEGVGYWNMAGGALLDCLELYETVTEGRMQLWDEPKIRNILSFPKKMEIGDGWFINFADCDARPVLSGERIETAGERLGDEELRALGLRIRNQAGDDLADVPHFSRVFRRLFHPRHLPAAACEKTDVYLPDLEVRTVRRAGVTLAVKGGSNGESHNHNDVGSFILFRDGKPLIVDAGNMTYTAKTFSGERYTLWNVRSLYHNVPVICGCEQLPGAEYRAERVRELPGGLSLGLEKAYGSEANLCTYDRCCELRDDGHLSVRDRIVLRKPGQVQWVFMLREKPAIRKGRIETESMVLRFPEKLTAAAEEIPVTDARMASSFPGSLYRVLLSAEGTELDVTFTVGRNGTDE
;
A
#
# COMPACT_ATOMS: atom_id res chain seq x y z
N MET A 1 8.93 -22.81 4.50
CA MET A 1 9.99 -21.91 3.91
C MET A 1 10.64 -21.05 5.00
N ILE A 2 10.02 -19.97 5.50
CA ILE A 2 10.65 -19.05 6.48
C ILE A 2 10.97 -19.76 7.80
N ALA A 3 10.03 -20.46 8.41
CA ALA A 3 10.22 -21.17 9.67
C ALA A 3 11.27 -22.29 9.56
N GLU A 4 11.31 -23.01 8.44
CA GLU A 4 12.31 -24.03 8.18
C GLU A 4 13.71 -23.43 8.00
N ALA A 5 13.83 -22.32 7.24
CA ALA A 5 15.08 -21.60 7.06
C ALA A 5 15.62 -21.07 8.39
N TYR A 6 14.73 -20.51 9.22
CA TYR A 6 15.08 -20.06 10.57
C TYR A 6 15.56 -21.25 11.44
N ALA A 7 14.77 -22.33 11.51
CA ALA A 7 15.13 -23.51 12.28
C ALA A 7 16.46 -24.14 11.85
N LYS A 8 16.81 -24.04 10.57
CA LYS A 8 18.12 -24.48 10.04
C LYS A 8 19.23 -23.52 10.46
N ALA A 9 19.01 -22.22 10.34
CA ALA A 9 20.00 -21.18 10.67
C ALA A 9 20.40 -21.21 12.14
N VAL A 10 19.45 -21.36 13.06
CA VAL A 10 19.73 -21.33 14.51
C VAL A 10 20.48 -22.56 15.04
N LYS A 11 20.61 -23.62 14.26
CA LYS A 11 21.48 -24.76 14.62
C LYS A 11 22.96 -24.37 14.70
N THR A 12 23.35 -23.32 14.02
CA THR A 12 24.73 -22.87 13.89
C THR A 12 24.95 -21.40 14.24
N ALA A 13 23.90 -20.58 14.20
CA ALA A 13 23.93 -19.18 14.63
C ALA A 13 23.68 -19.09 16.14
N LYS A 14 24.39 -18.18 16.81
CA LYS A 14 24.03 -17.75 18.16
C LYS A 14 23.05 -16.58 18.07
N VAL A 15 21.77 -16.87 18.23
CA VAL A 15 20.79 -15.80 18.41
C VAL A 15 21.02 -15.16 19.76
N HIS A 16 21.16 -13.85 19.78
CA HIS A 16 21.22 -13.05 21.00
C HIS A 16 20.34 -11.81 20.87
N GLY A 17 19.93 -11.24 21.97
CA GLY A 17 19.15 -10.01 22.01
C GLY A 17 19.98 -8.81 22.41
N GLY A 18 19.31 -7.68 22.62
CA GLY A 18 19.96 -6.42 22.96
C GLY A 18 20.67 -5.77 21.76
N TRP A 19 20.12 -5.98 20.55
CA TRP A 19 20.69 -5.43 19.32
C TRP A 19 20.59 -3.91 19.27
N THR A 20 21.66 -3.28 18.77
CA THR A 20 21.68 -1.87 18.37
C THR A 20 21.81 -1.82 16.85
N PHE A 21 20.75 -1.47 16.16
CA PHE A 21 20.69 -1.54 14.68
C PHE A 21 21.20 -0.28 13.99
N PHE A 22 21.23 0.85 14.69
CA PHE A 22 21.55 2.15 14.11
C PHE A 22 22.52 2.92 15.01
N PRO A 23 23.23 3.95 14.49
CA PRO A 23 24.13 4.76 15.27
C PRO A 23 23.44 5.41 16.49
N VAL A 24 24.01 5.25 17.66
CA VAL A 24 23.51 5.79 18.94
C VAL A 24 23.83 7.28 19.10
N PHE A 25 23.32 7.90 20.15
CA PHE A 25 23.68 9.26 20.56
C PHE A 25 25.19 9.39 20.70
N GLY A 26 25.75 10.46 20.12
CA GLY A 26 27.20 10.72 20.13
C GLY A 26 28.02 9.95 19.09
N ASP A 27 27.43 9.02 18.34
CA ASP A 27 28.13 8.30 17.26
C ASP A 27 28.57 9.29 16.17
N PRO A 28 29.84 9.24 15.71
CA PRO A 28 30.36 10.11 14.65
C PRO A 28 29.61 9.99 13.33
N ALA A 29 28.91 8.89 13.07
CA ALA A 29 28.10 8.70 11.86
C ALA A 29 27.05 9.81 11.66
N TRP A 30 26.50 10.35 12.74
CA TRP A 30 25.54 11.47 12.68
C TRP A 30 26.16 12.74 12.10
N GLN A 31 27.44 12.99 12.36
CA GLN A 31 28.17 14.16 11.84
C GLN A 31 28.50 13.98 10.34
N ASN A 32 28.55 12.73 9.86
CA ASN A 32 28.84 12.40 8.47
C ASN A 32 27.61 12.47 7.56
N LEU A 33 26.41 12.69 8.12
CA LEU A 33 25.21 12.94 7.32
C LEU A 33 25.39 14.19 6.45
N SER A 34 24.72 14.21 5.28
CA SER A 34 24.74 15.37 4.40
C SER A 34 24.20 16.62 5.09
N VAL A 35 24.66 17.81 4.69
CA VAL A 35 24.14 19.08 5.21
C VAL A 35 22.62 19.17 4.99
N ASN A 36 22.14 18.64 3.86
CA ASN A 36 20.71 18.60 3.57
C ASN A 36 19.92 17.73 4.56
N ASP A 37 20.37 16.49 4.85
CA ASP A 37 19.69 15.60 5.78
C ASP A 37 19.67 16.18 7.18
N ARG A 38 20.79 16.73 7.63
CA ARG A 38 20.90 17.41 8.94
C ARG A 38 19.98 18.62 9.03
N GLY A 39 19.92 19.42 7.95
CA GLY A 39 19.01 20.57 7.87
C GLY A 39 17.53 20.17 7.85
N GLN A 40 17.18 19.08 7.18
CA GLN A 40 15.81 18.54 7.18
C GLN A 40 15.39 18.05 8.57
N ILE A 41 16.27 17.32 9.29
CA ILE A 41 16.02 16.89 10.68
C ILE A 41 15.73 18.10 11.56
N GLN A 42 16.59 19.13 11.49
CA GLN A 42 16.41 20.34 12.26
C GLN A 42 15.10 21.06 11.91
N ALA A 43 14.82 21.27 10.63
CA ALA A 43 13.60 21.94 10.19
C ALA A 43 12.32 21.17 10.62
N LEU A 44 12.37 19.84 10.56
CA LEU A 44 11.26 19.00 11.01
C LEU A 44 11.01 19.17 12.51
N TRP A 45 12.05 19.12 13.34
CA TRP A 45 11.92 19.35 14.78
C TRP A 45 11.45 20.77 15.10
N GLU A 46 11.99 21.80 14.45
CA GLU A 46 11.55 23.19 14.63
C GLU A 46 10.03 23.35 14.36
N SER A 47 9.47 22.55 13.45
CA SER A 47 8.03 22.57 13.18
C SER A 47 7.18 22.08 14.37
N PHE A 48 7.75 21.31 15.28
CA PHE A 48 7.10 20.81 16.52
C PHE A 48 7.54 21.50 17.79
N ARG A 49 8.67 22.22 17.76
CA ARG A 49 9.28 22.88 18.91
C ARG A 49 8.27 23.83 19.56
N GLY A 50 8.19 23.76 20.90
CA GLY A 50 7.27 24.58 21.69
C GLY A 50 5.78 24.18 21.62
N GLN A 51 5.40 23.25 20.76
CA GLN A 51 4.04 22.70 20.78
C GLN A 51 3.90 21.69 21.93
N GLN A 52 2.82 21.76 22.67
CA GLN A 52 2.52 20.79 23.72
C GLN A 52 2.08 19.44 23.13
N TYR A 53 2.33 18.35 23.85
CA TYR A 53 1.75 17.06 23.53
C TYR A 53 0.22 17.12 23.75
N PRO A 54 -0.62 16.91 22.72
CA PRO A 54 -2.07 17.04 22.87
C PRO A 54 -2.61 15.92 23.76
N MET A 55 -3.66 16.24 24.54
CA MET A 55 -4.35 15.23 25.35
C MET A 55 -5.12 14.26 24.44
N ARG A 56 -4.99 12.96 24.67
CA ARG A 56 -5.83 11.91 24.11
C ARG A 56 -6.94 11.60 25.11
N THR A 57 -8.18 11.95 24.79
CA THR A 57 -9.31 11.85 25.73
C THR A 57 -10.15 10.60 25.46
N LEU A 58 -10.79 10.07 26.49
CA LEU A 58 -11.73 8.95 26.34
C LEU A 58 -12.92 9.32 25.44
N THR A 59 -13.42 10.55 25.56
CA THR A 59 -14.52 11.03 24.70
C THR A 59 -14.12 11.13 23.24
N GLY A 60 -12.86 11.51 22.94
CA GLY A 60 -12.28 11.49 21.59
C GLY A 60 -12.13 10.07 21.05
N PHE A 61 -11.70 9.13 21.88
CA PHE A 61 -11.64 7.70 21.53
C PHE A 61 -13.04 7.14 21.20
N MET A 62 -14.05 7.45 22.02
CA MET A 62 -15.43 7.02 21.82
C MET A 62 -16.13 7.68 20.63
N ASP A 63 -15.58 8.75 20.07
CA ASP A 63 -16.18 9.47 18.93
C ASP A 63 -16.33 8.57 17.70
N PHE A 64 -15.41 7.64 17.48
CA PHE A 64 -15.52 6.65 16.41
C PHE A 64 -16.82 5.82 16.53
N VAL A 65 -17.12 5.32 17.72
CA VAL A 65 -18.34 4.52 17.95
C VAL A 65 -19.60 5.35 17.86
N ARG A 66 -19.53 6.63 18.26
CA ARG A 66 -20.68 7.56 18.32
C ARG A 66 -21.04 8.15 16.96
N THR A 67 -20.04 8.51 16.16
CA THR A 67 -20.21 9.31 14.95
C THR A 67 -19.56 8.70 13.71
N GLY A 68 -18.70 7.68 13.87
CA GLY A 68 -17.85 7.14 12.82
C GLY A 68 -16.59 7.97 12.53
N SER A 69 -16.38 9.08 13.25
CA SER A 69 -15.20 9.93 13.08
C SER A 69 -13.98 9.33 13.77
N ARG A 70 -12.88 9.24 13.04
CA ARG A 70 -11.58 8.78 13.55
C ARG A 70 -10.71 9.93 14.05
N LYS A 71 -10.98 11.17 13.58
CA LYS A 71 -10.07 12.33 13.73
C LYS A 71 -9.84 12.73 15.18
N SER A 72 -10.86 12.63 16.04
CA SER A 72 -10.77 13.05 17.45
C SER A 72 -9.78 12.24 18.27
N ASP A 73 -9.54 10.98 17.88
CA ASP A 73 -8.56 10.08 18.50
C ASP A 73 -7.23 10.05 17.73
N GLU A 74 -7.29 9.91 16.39
CA GLU A 74 -6.09 9.72 15.55
C GLU A 74 -5.22 10.98 15.50
N ASN A 75 -5.78 12.18 15.44
CA ASN A 75 -4.97 13.39 15.38
C ASN A 75 -4.02 13.54 16.58
N PRO A 76 -4.49 13.49 17.86
CA PRO A 76 -3.58 13.53 19.00
C PRO A 76 -2.67 12.30 19.08
N TYR A 77 -3.15 11.12 18.66
CA TYR A 77 -2.37 9.88 18.65
C TYR A 77 -1.14 10.00 17.75
N PHE A 78 -1.32 10.33 16.47
CA PHE A 78 -0.23 10.43 15.51
C PHE A 78 0.66 11.65 15.77
N PHE A 79 0.09 12.77 16.23
CA PHE A 79 0.89 13.93 16.62
C PHE A 79 1.93 13.59 17.69
N ARG A 80 1.53 12.87 18.75
CA ARG A 80 2.44 12.47 19.82
C ARG A 80 3.62 11.65 19.30
N ARG A 81 3.35 10.67 18.43
CA ARG A 81 4.39 9.81 17.88
C ARG A 81 5.33 10.59 16.94
N ARG A 82 4.77 11.43 16.08
CA ARG A 82 5.57 12.29 15.19
C ARG A 82 6.47 13.21 16.00
N LYS A 83 5.92 13.90 16.99
CA LYS A 83 6.72 14.82 17.83
C LYS A 83 7.83 14.07 18.56
N LEU A 84 7.56 12.91 19.16
CA LEU A 84 8.60 12.10 19.82
C LEU A 84 9.69 11.70 18.82
N CYS A 85 9.34 11.12 17.70
CA CYS A 85 10.30 10.68 16.69
C CYS A 85 11.17 11.85 16.19
N THR A 86 10.57 13.02 15.93
CA THR A 86 11.33 14.18 15.49
C THR A 86 12.27 14.71 16.55
N ALA A 87 11.85 14.69 17.83
CA ALA A 87 12.72 15.08 18.95
C ALA A 87 13.90 14.10 19.15
N VAL A 88 13.65 12.79 18.98
CA VAL A 88 14.72 11.77 19.02
C VAL A 88 15.74 12.01 17.91
N LEU A 89 15.28 12.23 16.67
CA LEU A 89 16.17 12.55 15.54
C LEU A 89 16.97 13.84 15.79
N ALA A 90 16.33 14.86 16.34
CA ALA A 90 16.99 16.12 16.67
C ALA A 90 18.09 15.92 17.71
N CYS A 91 17.82 15.19 18.80
CA CYS A 91 18.84 14.84 19.79
C CYS A 91 20.03 14.10 19.17
N LEU A 92 19.76 13.09 18.35
CA LEU A 92 20.78 12.30 17.65
C LEU A 92 21.58 13.16 16.65
N ASN A 93 20.96 14.16 16.03
CA ASN A 93 21.61 15.13 15.14
C ASN A 93 22.36 16.27 15.90
N GLY A 94 22.34 16.27 17.24
CA GLY A 94 23.09 17.20 18.09
C GLY A 94 22.27 18.37 18.66
N GLN A 95 20.95 18.47 18.41
CA GLN A 95 20.05 19.43 19.04
C GLN A 95 19.64 18.94 20.43
N THR A 96 20.53 19.04 21.43
CA THR A 96 20.32 18.49 22.79
C THR A 96 19.15 19.13 23.53
N GLU A 97 18.76 20.34 23.17
CA GLU A 97 17.57 21.03 23.70
C GLU A 97 16.23 20.32 23.34
N ALA A 98 16.23 19.37 22.41
CA ALA A 98 15.09 18.53 22.12
C ALA A 98 14.85 17.45 23.19
N MET A 99 15.74 17.29 24.17
CA MET A 99 15.63 16.24 25.18
C MET A 99 14.33 16.34 26.01
N ASP A 100 13.91 17.54 26.41
CA ASP A 100 12.64 17.70 27.13
C ASP A 100 11.44 17.22 26.33
N ASP A 101 11.43 17.44 25.00
CA ASP A 101 10.40 16.91 24.11
C ASP A 101 10.45 15.36 24.03
N VAL A 102 11.62 14.75 24.11
CA VAL A 102 11.78 13.28 24.20
C VAL A 102 11.21 12.76 25.51
N LEU A 103 11.57 13.37 26.63
CA LEU A 103 11.09 12.97 27.96
C LEU A 103 9.58 13.03 28.08
N ASP A 104 9.00 14.16 27.68
CA ASP A 104 7.55 14.37 27.67
C ASP A 104 6.84 13.40 26.74
N GLY A 105 7.43 13.11 25.56
CA GLY A 105 6.88 12.16 24.58
C GLY A 105 6.87 10.72 25.12
N ILE A 106 7.95 10.27 25.73
CA ILE A 106 8.02 8.97 26.40
C ILE A 106 6.95 8.90 27.49
N TRP A 107 6.88 9.93 28.35
CA TRP A 107 5.93 9.98 29.46
C TRP A 107 4.50 9.89 28.95
N CYS A 108 4.09 10.79 28.06
CA CYS A 108 2.75 10.84 27.51
C CYS A 108 2.31 9.53 26.83
N ILE A 109 3.21 8.86 26.07
CA ILE A 109 2.89 7.62 25.36
C ILE A 109 2.83 6.44 26.34
N CYS A 110 3.70 6.36 27.33
CA CYS A 110 3.66 5.31 28.35
C CYS A 110 2.43 5.41 29.27
N GLU A 111 1.84 6.60 29.45
CA GLU A 111 0.62 6.80 30.24
C GLU A 111 -0.68 6.54 29.48
N GLU A 112 -0.65 6.34 28.16
CA GLU A 112 -1.86 6.01 27.40
C GLU A 112 -2.48 4.69 27.90
N SER A 113 -3.80 4.66 28.04
CA SER A 113 -4.53 3.43 28.41
C SER A 113 -4.35 2.34 27.35
N THR A 114 -4.25 2.72 26.08
CA THR A 114 -4.02 1.79 24.95
C THR A 114 -3.16 2.45 23.88
N TRP A 115 -2.37 1.61 23.16
CA TRP A 115 -1.67 2.03 21.93
C TRP A 115 -2.45 1.71 20.67
N VAL A 116 -3.63 1.10 20.78
CA VAL A 116 -4.55 0.87 19.67
C VAL A 116 -5.33 2.17 19.38
N ILE A 117 -5.62 2.45 18.12
CA ILE A 117 -6.53 3.54 17.75
C ILE A 117 -7.98 3.11 17.90
N SER A 118 -8.89 4.05 18.05
CA SER A 118 -10.32 3.78 18.29
C SER A 118 -10.97 2.91 17.21
N ALA A 119 -10.57 3.07 15.94
CA ALA A 119 -11.08 2.29 14.83
C ALA A 119 -10.63 0.80 14.86
N HIS A 120 -9.59 0.48 15.61
CA HIS A 120 -9.02 -0.88 15.72
C HIS A 120 -9.24 -1.54 17.08
N ASN A 121 -10.06 -0.93 17.96
CA ASN A 121 -10.23 -1.40 19.34
C ASN A 121 -10.85 -2.81 19.49
N VAL A 122 -11.35 -3.40 18.42
CA VAL A 122 -11.93 -4.75 18.40
C VAL A 122 -11.15 -5.62 17.45
N ASN A 123 -10.73 -6.80 17.94
CA ASN A 123 -10.14 -7.83 17.11
C ASN A 123 -11.23 -8.46 16.22
N PRO A 124 -11.17 -8.36 14.89
CA PRO A 124 -12.26 -8.77 13.99
C PRO A 124 -12.24 -10.30 13.72
N ILE A 125 -12.51 -11.08 14.74
CA ILE A 125 -12.67 -12.54 14.65
C ILE A 125 -14.15 -12.95 14.83
N PRO A 126 -14.56 -14.12 14.33
CA PRO A 126 -15.92 -14.61 14.56
C PRO A 126 -16.27 -14.65 16.05
N GLY A 127 -17.40 -14.07 16.42
CA GLY A 127 -17.85 -13.99 17.82
C GLY A 127 -17.27 -12.85 18.65
N ALA A 128 -16.40 -12.00 18.05
CA ALA A 128 -15.93 -10.81 18.73
C ALA A 128 -17.08 -9.82 19.02
N PRO A 129 -16.99 -9.03 20.11
CA PRO A 129 -17.95 -7.97 20.38
C PRO A 129 -17.93 -6.94 19.26
N SER A 130 -19.07 -6.28 19.00
CA SER A 130 -19.07 -5.15 18.11
C SER A 130 -18.32 -3.95 18.72
N PRO A 131 -17.84 -2.98 17.92
CA PRO A 131 -17.27 -1.75 18.47
C PRO A 131 -18.21 -1.02 19.45
N LYS A 132 -19.51 -1.15 19.28
CA LYS A 132 -20.51 -0.57 20.20
C LYS A 132 -20.55 -1.28 21.55
N ASP A 133 -20.29 -2.59 21.57
CA ASP A 133 -20.28 -3.40 22.80
C ASP A 133 -18.96 -3.22 23.56
N LYS A 134 -17.88 -2.86 22.87
CA LYS A 134 -16.56 -2.56 23.46
C LYS A 134 -16.10 -1.13 23.07
N PRO A 135 -16.77 -0.06 23.57
CA PRO A 135 -16.49 1.31 23.13
C PRO A 135 -15.21 1.91 23.71
N ILE A 136 -14.58 1.22 24.67
CA ILE A 136 -13.33 1.63 25.32
C ILE A 136 -12.35 0.46 25.32
N PRO A 137 -11.04 0.72 25.41
CA PRO A 137 -10.04 -0.33 25.48
C PRO A 137 -10.10 -1.07 26.83
N ASP A 138 -9.83 -2.37 26.82
CA ASP A 138 -9.54 -3.13 28.01
C ASP A 138 -8.03 -3.06 28.29
N VAL A 139 -7.66 -2.51 29.44
CA VAL A 139 -6.25 -2.34 29.79
C VAL A 139 -5.60 -3.63 30.30
N GLU A 140 -6.41 -4.62 30.71
CA GLU A 140 -5.95 -5.94 31.16
C GLU A 140 -5.75 -6.91 30.00
N GLU A 141 -6.45 -6.66 28.87
CA GLU A 141 -6.36 -7.44 27.63
C GLU A 141 -5.81 -6.59 26.49
N PRO A 142 -4.51 -6.29 26.46
CA PRO A 142 -3.92 -5.45 25.42
C PRO A 142 -3.98 -6.16 24.06
N TYR A 143 -4.58 -5.48 23.08
CA TYR A 143 -4.61 -5.92 21.68
C TYR A 143 -3.43 -5.31 20.91
N ILE A 144 -2.84 -6.07 20.00
CA ILE A 144 -1.78 -5.58 19.11
C ILE A 144 -2.37 -5.36 17.72
N ASP A 145 -2.59 -4.08 17.36
CA ASP A 145 -2.86 -3.65 16.00
C ASP A 145 -1.58 -3.13 15.32
N LEU A 146 -1.72 -2.60 14.11
CA LEU A 146 -0.63 -1.98 13.33
C LEU A 146 0.14 -0.95 14.16
N PHE A 147 -0.60 -0.05 14.80
CA PHE A 147 -0.05 1.13 15.44
C PHE A 147 0.45 0.87 16.86
N ALA A 148 -0.12 -0.12 17.54
CA ALA A 148 0.45 -0.58 18.81
C ALA A 148 1.82 -1.21 18.60
N ALA A 149 1.96 -2.10 17.60
CA ALA A 149 3.26 -2.67 17.23
C ALA A 149 4.28 -1.59 16.84
N GLN A 150 3.85 -0.62 16.03
CA GLN A 150 4.69 0.52 15.62
C GLN A 150 5.09 1.41 16.78
N THR A 151 4.19 1.67 17.75
CA THR A 151 4.52 2.40 19.00
C THR A 151 5.57 1.65 19.79
N GLY A 152 5.47 0.32 19.85
CA GLY A 152 6.48 -0.54 20.49
C GLY A 152 7.87 -0.34 19.87
N MET A 153 7.96 -0.40 18.55
CA MET A 153 9.23 -0.19 17.83
C MET A 153 9.79 1.23 18.05
N ILE A 154 8.95 2.28 18.02
CA ILE A 154 9.38 3.65 18.30
C ILE A 154 10.02 3.77 19.68
N LEU A 155 9.37 3.24 20.71
CA LEU A 155 9.88 3.29 22.09
C LEU A 155 11.14 2.44 22.28
N ALA A 156 11.22 1.25 21.67
CA ALA A 156 12.40 0.41 21.72
C ALA A 156 13.62 1.11 21.07
N LEU A 157 13.44 1.71 19.89
CA LEU A 157 14.50 2.50 19.24
C LEU A 157 14.87 3.73 20.07
N THR A 158 13.91 4.46 20.62
CA THR A 158 14.17 5.60 21.49
C THR A 158 15.02 5.20 22.69
N SER A 159 14.64 4.09 23.37
CA SER A 159 15.39 3.54 24.53
C SER A 159 16.81 3.12 24.17
N SER A 160 17.00 2.48 23.02
CA SER A 160 18.30 1.99 22.57
C SER A 160 19.21 3.12 22.09
N LEU A 161 18.70 4.02 21.23
CA LEU A 161 19.51 5.05 20.57
C LEU A 161 19.90 6.22 21.50
N LEU A 162 19.04 6.52 22.49
CA LEU A 162 19.26 7.55 23.49
C LEU A 162 19.57 6.98 24.90
N ALA A 163 20.12 5.75 24.97
CA ALA A 163 20.33 5.07 26.23
C ALA A 163 21.14 5.91 27.24
N GLU A 164 22.29 6.42 26.81
CA GLU A 164 23.16 7.22 27.67
C GLU A 164 22.50 8.51 28.18
N PRO A 165 21.97 9.42 27.32
CA PRO A 165 21.36 10.66 27.80
C PRO A 165 20.08 10.40 28.62
N LEU A 166 19.29 9.35 28.34
CA LEU A 166 18.14 8.99 29.17
C LEU A 166 18.58 8.49 30.55
N ASP A 167 19.64 7.67 30.63
CA ASP A 167 20.18 7.18 31.92
C ASP A 167 20.83 8.28 32.74
N VAL A 168 21.39 9.32 32.11
CA VAL A 168 21.88 10.54 32.81
C VAL A 168 20.72 11.26 33.49
N VAL A 169 19.56 11.36 32.87
CA VAL A 169 18.35 11.92 33.50
C VAL A 169 17.87 10.98 34.60
N THR A 170 17.55 9.74 34.26
CA THR A 170 17.21 8.66 35.19
C THR A 170 17.05 7.32 34.50
N PRO A 171 17.63 6.22 34.98
CA PRO A 171 17.41 4.87 34.46
C PRO A 171 15.93 4.40 34.54
N LEU A 172 15.10 5.08 35.35
CA LEU A 172 13.69 4.74 35.51
C LEU A 172 12.88 4.92 34.22
N LEU A 173 13.30 5.84 33.33
CA LEU A 173 12.63 6.04 32.03
C LEU A 173 12.74 4.80 31.15
N ARG A 174 13.94 4.27 30.96
CA ARG A 174 14.17 3.06 30.20
C ARG A 174 13.52 1.83 30.86
N LYS A 175 13.57 1.74 32.19
CA LYS A 175 12.83 0.72 32.93
C LYS A 175 11.31 0.83 32.69
N ARG A 176 10.73 2.04 32.60
CA ARG A 176 9.33 2.25 32.30
C ARG A 176 9.02 1.82 30.86
N ILE A 177 9.83 2.21 29.87
CA ILE A 177 9.67 1.78 28.49
C ILE A 177 9.66 0.25 28.42
N HIS A 178 10.65 -0.42 29.00
CA HIS A 178 10.75 -1.86 29.02
C HIS A 178 9.48 -2.53 29.61
N ALA A 179 8.99 -2.02 30.74
CA ALA A 179 7.77 -2.56 31.36
C ALA A 179 6.52 -2.41 30.48
N GLU A 180 6.39 -1.30 29.76
CA GLU A 180 5.27 -1.09 28.83
C GLU A 180 5.39 -1.95 27.57
N LEU A 181 6.60 -2.14 27.03
CA LEU A 181 6.86 -3.01 25.88
C LEU A 181 6.58 -4.47 26.25
N GLU A 182 7.02 -4.91 27.42
CA GLU A 182 6.72 -6.25 27.94
C GLU A 182 5.21 -6.47 28.08
N ARG A 183 4.50 -5.53 28.70
CA ARG A 183 3.07 -5.64 28.99
C ARG A 183 2.19 -5.58 27.74
N ARG A 184 2.55 -4.73 26.75
CA ARG A 184 1.66 -4.41 25.62
C ARG A 184 2.05 -5.09 24.33
N ILE A 185 3.29 -5.54 24.16
CA ILE A 185 3.79 -6.12 22.90
C ILE A 185 4.33 -7.53 23.11
N ILE A 186 5.39 -7.70 23.93
CA ILE A 186 6.12 -8.97 23.97
C ILE A 186 5.29 -10.09 24.58
N ARG A 187 4.74 -9.84 25.78
CA ARG A 187 3.91 -10.85 26.47
C ARG A 187 2.63 -11.17 25.70
N PRO A 188 1.81 -10.20 25.24
CA PRO A 188 0.62 -10.51 24.43
C PRO A 188 0.96 -11.25 23.14
N PHE A 189 2.06 -10.91 22.48
CA PHE A 189 2.50 -11.65 21.29
C PHE A 189 2.80 -13.12 21.58
N LEU A 190 3.33 -13.44 22.75
CA LEU A 190 3.67 -14.80 23.15
C LEU A 190 2.44 -15.60 23.68
N GLU A 191 1.51 -14.94 24.36
CA GLU A 191 0.42 -15.60 25.11
C GLU A 191 -0.88 -15.72 24.30
N HIS A 192 -1.14 -14.85 23.30
CA HIS A 192 -2.38 -14.83 22.53
C HIS A 192 -2.24 -15.49 21.16
N ASP A 193 -3.23 -16.30 20.78
CA ASP A 193 -3.34 -16.95 19.47
C ASP A 193 -4.53 -16.45 18.65
N GLU A 194 -5.33 -15.56 19.22
CA GLU A 194 -6.60 -15.11 18.65
C GLU A 194 -6.49 -13.84 17.81
N PHE A 195 -5.37 -13.12 17.81
CA PHE A 195 -5.26 -11.93 16.96
C PHE A 195 -5.35 -12.32 15.50
N TRP A 196 -6.33 -11.73 14.80
CA TRP A 196 -6.70 -12.16 13.45
C TRP A 196 -5.54 -12.17 12.45
N TRP A 197 -4.68 -11.18 12.53
CA TRP A 197 -3.52 -11.02 11.66
C TRP A 197 -2.42 -12.10 11.86
N MET A 198 -2.53 -12.92 12.90
CA MET A 198 -1.62 -14.06 13.14
C MET A 198 -1.90 -15.25 12.21
N GLY A 199 -3.07 -15.29 11.56
CA GLY A 199 -3.43 -16.39 10.67
C GLY A 199 -3.71 -17.73 11.39
N ILE A 200 -3.99 -17.70 12.69
CA ILE A 200 -4.28 -18.90 13.47
C ILE A 200 -5.78 -19.17 13.49
N ARG A 201 -6.58 -18.16 13.76
CA ARG A 201 -8.05 -18.24 13.85
C ARG A 201 -8.76 -17.86 12.55
N ARG A 202 -8.08 -17.15 11.68
CA ARG A 202 -8.60 -16.60 10.43
C ARG A 202 -7.51 -16.70 9.36
N GLN A 203 -7.85 -17.01 8.11
CA GLN A 203 -6.88 -17.26 7.05
C GLN A 203 -6.84 -16.16 5.96
N ASP A 204 -7.82 -15.27 5.92
CA ASP A 204 -7.87 -14.13 5.00
C ASP A 204 -6.94 -13.00 5.48
N LEU A 205 -5.64 -13.24 5.38
CA LEU A 205 -4.58 -12.33 5.81
C LEU A 205 -4.30 -11.27 4.73
N CYS A 206 -3.86 -10.09 5.18
CA CYS A 206 -3.43 -9.00 4.33
C CYS A 206 -2.10 -8.40 4.84
N ASN A 207 -1.78 -7.18 4.40
CA ASN A 207 -0.56 -6.45 4.77
C ASN A 207 -0.36 -6.25 6.30
N TRP A 208 -1.39 -6.40 7.12
CA TRP A 208 -1.27 -6.29 8.58
C TRP A 208 -0.24 -7.26 9.15
N THR A 209 -0.19 -8.48 8.66
CA THR A 209 0.72 -9.51 9.18
C THR A 209 2.19 -9.11 9.08
N PRO A 210 2.76 -8.85 7.89
CA PRO A 210 4.17 -8.46 7.79
C PRO A 210 4.45 -7.10 8.44
N TRP A 211 3.51 -6.15 8.39
CA TRP A 211 3.67 -4.84 9.02
C TRP A 211 3.80 -4.96 10.54
N ILE A 212 2.88 -5.66 11.20
CA ILE A 212 2.93 -5.88 12.65
C ILE A 212 4.19 -6.65 13.02
N LEU A 213 4.50 -7.73 12.29
CA LEU A 213 5.64 -8.57 12.61
C LEU A 213 6.99 -7.85 12.45
N SER A 214 7.17 -7.00 11.43
CA SER A 214 8.41 -6.22 11.29
C SER A 214 8.66 -5.33 12.50
N ASN A 215 7.62 -4.73 13.07
CA ASN A 215 7.72 -3.88 14.27
C ASN A 215 7.93 -4.70 15.55
N ILE A 216 7.24 -5.83 15.70
CA ILE A 216 7.44 -6.73 16.86
C ILE A 216 8.83 -7.32 16.84
N LEU A 217 9.34 -7.76 15.69
CA LEU A 217 10.68 -8.32 15.54
C LEU A 217 11.75 -7.29 15.93
N MET A 218 11.64 -6.05 15.42
CA MET A 218 12.56 -4.98 15.79
C MET A 218 12.53 -4.73 17.30
N THR A 219 11.34 -4.61 17.88
CA THR A 219 11.14 -4.42 19.32
C THR A 219 11.77 -5.56 20.12
N ALA A 220 11.51 -6.81 19.75
CA ALA A 220 12.01 -7.98 20.46
C ALA A 220 13.55 -8.11 20.37
N CYS A 221 14.13 -7.89 19.20
CA CYS A 221 15.58 -7.93 19.03
C CYS A 221 16.32 -6.89 19.87
N ILE A 222 15.72 -5.71 20.11
CA ILE A 222 16.29 -4.66 20.95
C ILE A 222 16.10 -4.98 22.44
N GLU A 223 14.89 -5.35 22.86
CA GLU A 223 14.47 -5.37 24.26
C GLU A 223 14.66 -6.73 24.95
N VAL A 224 14.56 -7.85 24.22
CA VAL A 224 14.63 -9.19 24.80
C VAL A 224 16.08 -9.67 24.80
N THR A 225 16.73 -9.64 25.96
CA THR A 225 18.13 -10.07 26.12
C THR A 225 18.28 -11.58 26.33
N ASP A 226 17.23 -12.27 26.80
CA ASP A 226 17.20 -13.73 26.92
C ASP A 226 17.14 -14.38 25.54
N SER A 227 18.16 -15.13 25.19
CA SER A 227 18.33 -15.75 23.86
C SER A 227 17.29 -16.82 23.55
N GLU A 228 16.87 -17.60 24.56
CA GLU A 228 15.87 -18.67 24.37
C GLU A 228 14.50 -18.03 24.11
N ARG A 229 14.14 -17.04 24.93
CA ARG A 229 12.90 -16.29 24.76
C ARG A 229 12.83 -15.57 23.41
N LEU A 230 13.93 -14.92 23.02
CA LEU A 230 14.00 -14.28 21.71
C LEU A 230 13.84 -15.29 20.58
N SER A 231 14.48 -16.47 20.69
CA SER A 231 14.36 -17.51 19.67
C SER A 231 12.91 -18.01 19.52
N VAL A 232 12.15 -18.13 20.63
CA VAL A 232 10.71 -18.45 20.58
C VAL A 232 9.91 -17.38 19.84
N ILE A 233 10.19 -16.10 20.09
CA ILE A 233 9.52 -14.96 19.40
C ILE A 233 9.80 -15.01 17.91
N LEU A 234 11.06 -15.18 17.52
CA LEU A 234 11.48 -15.26 16.12
C LEU A 234 10.84 -16.45 15.40
N GLU A 235 10.85 -17.64 16.01
CA GLU A 235 10.21 -18.83 15.43
C GLU A 235 8.70 -18.63 15.23
N ARG A 236 8.03 -18.06 16.24
CA ARG A 236 6.61 -17.74 16.19
C ARG A 236 6.28 -16.78 15.06
N ALA A 237 7.05 -15.69 14.93
CA ALA A 237 6.89 -14.72 13.85
C ALA A 237 7.15 -15.33 12.47
N ALA A 238 8.16 -16.20 12.33
CA ALA A 238 8.46 -16.92 11.08
C ALA A 238 7.27 -17.76 10.61
N ARG A 239 6.60 -18.46 11.53
CA ARG A 239 5.39 -19.26 11.21
C ARG A 239 4.21 -18.37 10.78
N MET A 240 4.06 -17.18 11.35
CA MET A 240 3.01 -16.24 10.95
C MET A 240 3.30 -15.63 9.58
N LEU A 241 4.54 -15.28 9.28
CA LEU A 241 4.95 -14.85 7.93
C LEU A 241 4.70 -15.94 6.88
N GLU A 242 4.92 -17.22 7.22
CA GLU A 242 4.58 -18.33 6.31
C GLU A 242 3.09 -18.41 6.01
N ARG A 243 2.23 -18.20 7.01
CA ARG A 243 0.78 -18.19 6.80
C ARG A 243 0.36 -17.04 5.88
N TRP A 244 0.95 -15.86 6.05
CA TRP A 244 0.71 -14.74 5.15
C TRP A 244 1.23 -15.03 3.74
N LEU A 245 2.43 -15.58 3.59
CA LEU A 245 2.95 -15.97 2.29
C LEU A 245 2.08 -17.01 1.58
N ALA A 246 1.38 -17.87 2.34
CA ALA A 246 0.50 -18.88 1.75
C ALA A 246 -0.74 -18.27 1.05
N VAL A 247 -1.16 -17.06 1.44
CA VAL A 247 -2.31 -16.36 0.83
C VAL A 247 -1.89 -15.33 -0.22
N VAL A 248 -0.63 -14.89 -0.23
CA VAL A 248 -0.11 -14.00 -1.27
C VAL A 248 0.00 -14.77 -2.59
N PRO A 249 -0.38 -14.20 -3.75
CA PRO A 249 -0.20 -14.81 -5.06
C PRO A 249 1.24 -15.22 -5.37
N GLU A 250 1.43 -16.28 -6.18
CA GLU A 250 2.78 -16.74 -6.57
C GLU A 250 3.50 -15.73 -7.47
N ASP A 251 2.75 -14.95 -8.26
CA ASP A 251 3.30 -13.86 -9.08
C ASP A 251 3.74 -12.62 -8.27
N GLY A 252 3.48 -12.63 -6.95
CA GLY A 252 3.81 -11.56 -6.01
C GLY A 252 2.92 -10.33 -6.13
N GLY A 253 1.81 -10.42 -6.86
CA GLY A 253 0.83 -9.35 -7.00
C GLY A 253 0.19 -8.98 -5.66
N CYS A 254 -0.10 -7.70 -5.48
CA CYS A 254 -0.88 -7.19 -4.36
C CYS A 254 -2.22 -6.69 -4.91
N ASP A 255 -3.31 -7.34 -4.50
CA ASP A 255 -4.67 -7.01 -4.93
C ASP A 255 -5.13 -5.63 -4.45
N GLU A 256 -4.54 -5.12 -3.38
CA GLU A 256 -4.76 -3.76 -2.87
C GLU A 256 -4.03 -2.68 -3.70
N GLY A 257 -3.18 -3.07 -4.66
CA GLY A 257 -2.37 -2.19 -5.50
C GLY A 257 -0.98 -1.86 -4.93
N VAL A 258 -0.13 -1.25 -5.77
CA VAL A 258 1.28 -0.98 -5.45
C VAL A 258 1.47 0.01 -4.29
N GLY A 259 0.49 0.86 -4.02
CA GLY A 259 0.52 1.79 -2.87
C GLY A 259 0.67 1.07 -1.52
N TYR A 260 0.17 -0.16 -1.43
CA TYR A 260 0.29 -0.98 -0.22
C TYR A 260 1.60 -1.79 -0.13
N TRP A 261 2.44 -1.76 -1.16
CA TRP A 261 3.71 -2.49 -1.15
C TRP A 261 4.60 -2.12 0.04
N ASN A 262 4.63 -0.85 0.44
CA ASN A 262 5.41 -0.42 1.62
C ASN A 262 5.05 -1.22 2.88
N MET A 263 3.77 -1.59 3.03
CA MET A 263 3.21 -2.26 4.19
C MET A 263 3.18 -3.79 4.05
N ALA A 264 3.29 -4.30 2.82
CA ALA A 264 3.33 -5.72 2.49
C ALA A 264 4.76 -6.17 2.16
N GLY A 265 5.18 -6.01 0.90
CA GLY A 265 6.51 -6.41 0.42
C GLY A 265 7.67 -5.70 1.12
N GLY A 266 7.52 -4.38 1.36
CA GLY A 266 8.51 -3.59 2.11
C GLY A 266 8.64 -4.05 3.58
N ALA A 267 7.53 -4.41 4.22
CA ALA A 267 7.56 -4.95 5.58
C ALA A 267 8.11 -6.39 5.63
N LEU A 268 7.85 -7.20 4.61
CA LEU A 268 8.51 -8.49 4.45
C LEU A 268 10.03 -8.32 4.34
N LEU A 269 10.50 -7.36 3.52
CA LEU A 269 11.92 -7.02 3.41
C LEU A 269 12.51 -6.66 4.78
N ASP A 270 11.81 -5.80 5.56
CA ASP A 270 12.25 -5.44 6.92
C ASP A 270 12.39 -6.68 7.81
N CYS A 271 11.44 -7.62 7.76
CA CYS A 271 11.50 -8.88 8.51
C CYS A 271 12.70 -9.74 8.08
N LEU A 272 12.90 -9.92 6.77
CA LEU A 272 13.97 -10.76 6.24
C LEU A 272 15.36 -10.21 6.57
N GLU A 273 15.55 -8.89 6.51
CA GLU A 273 16.80 -8.26 6.93
C GLU A 273 17.06 -8.44 8.44
N LEU A 274 16.03 -8.40 9.28
CA LEU A 274 16.17 -8.70 10.71
C LEU A 274 16.58 -10.15 10.93
N TYR A 275 15.95 -11.11 10.27
CA TYR A 275 16.33 -12.52 10.34
C TYR A 275 17.77 -12.74 9.85
N GLU A 276 18.16 -12.15 8.73
CA GLU A 276 19.53 -12.24 8.24
C GLU A 276 20.52 -11.71 9.28
N THR A 277 20.22 -10.54 9.89
CA THR A 277 21.09 -9.92 10.90
C THR A 277 21.23 -10.80 12.15
N VAL A 278 20.10 -11.22 12.75
CA VAL A 278 20.13 -11.97 14.02
C VAL A 278 20.62 -13.42 13.87
N THR A 279 20.66 -13.92 12.65
CA THR A 279 21.26 -15.23 12.33
C THR A 279 22.66 -15.12 11.72
N GLU A 280 23.29 -13.95 11.81
CA GLU A 280 24.65 -13.70 11.31
C GLU A 280 24.81 -14.08 9.82
N GLY A 281 23.80 -13.74 8.99
CA GLY A 281 23.78 -14.03 7.56
C GLY A 281 23.44 -15.47 7.17
N ARG A 282 23.08 -16.34 8.13
CA ARG A 282 22.79 -17.76 7.82
C ARG A 282 21.38 -17.99 7.30
N MET A 283 20.47 -17.07 7.51
CA MET A 283 19.12 -17.11 6.92
C MET A 283 19.04 -16.11 5.79
N GLN A 284 19.12 -16.62 4.56
CA GLN A 284 18.97 -15.82 3.34
C GLN A 284 17.90 -16.47 2.46
N LEU A 285 16.90 -15.69 2.06
CA LEU A 285 15.77 -16.15 1.25
C LEU A 285 15.58 -15.30 -0.02
N TRP A 286 16.63 -14.57 -0.41
CA TRP A 286 16.60 -13.64 -1.53
C TRP A 286 16.39 -14.33 -2.89
N ASP A 287 16.74 -15.62 -3.00
CA ASP A 287 16.58 -16.43 -4.22
C ASP A 287 15.23 -17.16 -4.33
N GLU A 288 14.40 -17.10 -3.28
CA GLU A 288 13.07 -17.73 -3.29
C GLU A 288 12.16 -17.03 -4.30
N PRO A 289 11.61 -17.74 -5.30
CA PRO A 289 10.87 -17.11 -6.40
C PRO A 289 9.72 -16.22 -5.95
N LYS A 290 8.94 -16.68 -4.98
CA LYS A 290 7.80 -15.92 -4.45
C LYS A 290 8.24 -14.64 -3.74
N ILE A 291 9.32 -14.69 -2.94
CA ILE A 291 9.90 -13.52 -2.28
C ILE A 291 10.41 -12.53 -3.34
N ARG A 292 11.13 -13.01 -4.35
CA ARG A 292 11.57 -12.18 -5.48
C ARG A 292 10.40 -11.50 -6.18
N ASN A 293 9.32 -12.23 -6.43
CA ASN A 293 8.11 -11.70 -7.08
C ASN A 293 7.45 -10.59 -6.25
N ILE A 294 7.28 -10.81 -4.93
CA ILE A 294 6.70 -9.81 -4.00
C ILE A 294 7.57 -8.55 -3.94
N LEU A 295 8.89 -8.72 -3.79
CA LEU A 295 9.80 -7.59 -3.66
C LEU A 295 9.93 -6.79 -4.96
N SER A 296 9.82 -7.44 -6.12
CA SER A 296 9.90 -6.79 -7.44
C SER A 296 8.57 -6.22 -7.95
N PHE A 297 7.46 -6.36 -7.21
CA PHE A 297 6.14 -5.88 -7.62
C PHE A 297 6.11 -4.40 -8.01
N PRO A 298 6.78 -3.46 -7.31
CA PRO A 298 6.77 -2.05 -7.69
C PRO A 298 7.25 -1.79 -9.13
N LYS A 299 8.30 -2.46 -9.59
CA LYS A 299 8.78 -2.26 -10.96
C LYS A 299 7.83 -2.81 -12.02
N LYS A 300 7.07 -3.88 -11.68
CA LYS A 300 6.06 -4.48 -12.57
C LYS A 300 4.89 -3.51 -12.79
N MET A 301 4.56 -2.70 -11.79
CA MET A 301 3.45 -1.75 -11.80
C MET A 301 3.84 -0.34 -12.23
N GLU A 302 5.14 -0.04 -12.42
CA GLU A 302 5.59 1.29 -12.83
C GLU A 302 5.26 1.57 -14.30
N ILE A 303 4.57 2.69 -14.56
CA ILE A 303 4.36 3.23 -15.92
C ILE A 303 5.55 4.11 -16.32
N GLY A 304 5.92 5.06 -15.47
CA GLY A 304 7.01 6.02 -15.66
C GLY A 304 6.71 7.37 -15.04
N ASP A 305 7.73 8.19 -14.81
CA ASP A 305 7.61 9.55 -14.29
C ASP A 305 6.77 9.68 -13.01
N GLY A 306 6.86 8.68 -12.13
CA GLY A 306 6.10 8.60 -10.89
C GLY A 306 4.65 8.11 -11.05
N TRP A 307 4.24 7.69 -12.24
CA TRP A 307 2.96 7.05 -12.49
C TRP A 307 3.06 5.53 -12.36
N PHE A 308 2.02 4.97 -11.76
CA PHE A 308 1.87 3.53 -11.55
C PHE A 308 0.49 3.06 -11.99
N ILE A 309 0.37 1.77 -12.30
CA ILE A 309 -0.91 1.09 -12.50
C ILE A 309 -1.66 1.14 -11.16
N ASN A 310 -2.86 1.72 -11.17
CA ASN A 310 -3.57 2.11 -9.96
C ASN A 310 -4.97 1.49 -9.83
N PHE A 311 -5.12 0.23 -10.26
CA PHE A 311 -6.34 -0.51 -9.97
C PHE A 311 -6.54 -0.68 -8.45
N ALA A 312 -7.80 -0.87 -8.01
CA ALA A 312 -8.21 -0.93 -6.61
C ALA A 312 -7.99 0.39 -5.83
N ASP A 313 -7.88 0.34 -4.50
CA ASP A 313 -7.64 1.52 -3.66
C ASP A 313 -6.18 2.03 -3.78
N CYS A 314 -5.68 2.17 -5.00
CA CYS A 314 -4.34 2.63 -5.28
C CYS A 314 -4.32 4.04 -5.88
N ASP A 315 -3.42 4.88 -5.40
CA ASP A 315 -3.16 6.18 -5.99
C ASP A 315 -2.36 6.00 -7.30
N ALA A 316 -2.67 6.77 -8.34
CA ALA A 316 -1.92 6.71 -9.59
C ALA A 316 -0.47 7.24 -9.46
N ARG A 317 -0.22 8.03 -8.41
CA ARG A 317 1.11 8.50 -7.99
C ARG A 317 1.32 8.19 -6.51
N PRO A 318 1.50 6.90 -6.15
CA PRO A 318 1.61 6.49 -4.76
C PRO A 318 2.90 6.99 -4.13
N VAL A 319 2.85 7.23 -2.81
CA VAL A 319 4.04 7.50 -2.00
C VAL A 319 4.69 6.15 -1.66
N LEU A 320 5.81 5.86 -2.31
CA LEU A 320 6.58 4.63 -2.10
C LEU A 320 7.89 4.94 -1.40
N SER A 321 8.37 4.00 -0.57
CA SER A 321 9.68 4.07 0.06
C SER A 321 10.78 3.75 -0.95
N GLY A 322 11.37 4.77 -1.55
CA GLY A 322 12.43 4.62 -2.54
C GLY A 322 13.63 3.84 -2.00
N GLU A 323 14.01 4.10 -0.75
CA GLU A 323 15.12 3.39 -0.10
C GLU A 323 14.81 1.88 0.05
N ARG A 324 13.56 1.50 0.43
CA ARG A 324 13.19 0.08 0.53
C ARG A 324 13.19 -0.63 -0.82
N ILE A 325 12.75 0.06 -1.88
CA ILE A 325 12.78 -0.47 -3.25
C ILE A 325 14.21 -0.59 -3.76
N GLU A 326 15.08 0.40 -3.48
CA GLU A 326 16.51 0.36 -3.80
C GLU A 326 17.18 -0.84 -3.13
N THR A 327 16.97 -1.02 -1.82
CA THR A 327 17.48 -2.16 -1.05
C THR A 327 16.94 -3.49 -1.58
N ALA A 328 15.66 -3.58 -1.92
CA ALA A 328 15.11 -4.79 -2.54
C ALA A 328 15.84 -5.13 -3.85
N GLY A 329 16.09 -4.13 -4.70
CA GLY A 329 16.87 -4.30 -5.94
C GLY A 329 18.29 -4.80 -5.67
N GLU A 330 18.97 -4.27 -4.67
CA GLU A 330 20.32 -4.72 -4.26
C GLU A 330 20.30 -6.17 -3.78
N ARG A 331 19.36 -6.54 -2.89
CA ARG A 331 19.23 -7.90 -2.35
C ARG A 331 18.93 -8.94 -3.43
N LEU A 332 18.15 -8.55 -4.42
CA LEU A 332 17.76 -9.43 -5.52
C LEU A 332 18.75 -9.44 -6.71
N GLY A 333 19.74 -8.53 -6.72
CA GLY A 333 20.58 -8.28 -7.89
C GLY A 333 19.76 -7.76 -9.08
N ASP A 334 18.69 -7.00 -8.83
CA ASP A 334 17.76 -6.47 -9.83
C ASP A 334 18.02 -4.97 -10.04
N GLU A 335 18.83 -4.65 -11.06
CA GLU A 335 19.27 -3.28 -11.35
C GLU A 335 18.10 -2.37 -11.78
N GLU A 336 17.06 -2.90 -12.42
CA GLU A 336 15.88 -2.11 -12.79
C GLU A 336 15.09 -1.69 -11.54
N LEU A 337 14.88 -2.62 -10.60
CA LEU A 337 14.23 -2.36 -9.33
C LEU A 337 15.05 -1.37 -8.49
N ARG A 338 16.38 -1.56 -8.42
CA ARG A 338 17.29 -0.64 -7.73
C ARG A 338 17.23 0.77 -8.31
N ALA A 339 17.26 0.88 -9.64
CA ALA A 339 17.14 2.17 -10.33
C ALA A 339 15.78 2.85 -10.08
N LEU A 340 14.69 2.09 -10.01
CA LEU A 340 13.37 2.62 -9.63
C LEU A 340 13.42 3.21 -8.22
N GLY A 341 13.94 2.46 -7.24
CA GLY A 341 14.07 2.93 -5.86
C GLY A 341 14.85 4.23 -5.77
N LEU A 342 15.99 4.30 -6.45
CA LEU A 342 16.83 5.49 -6.51
C LEU A 342 16.12 6.70 -7.16
N ARG A 343 15.34 6.49 -8.24
CA ARG A 343 14.54 7.57 -8.86
C ARG A 343 13.49 8.09 -7.88
N ILE A 344 12.74 7.21 -7.23
CA ILE A 344 11.71 7.61 -6.25
C ILE A 344 12.35 8.40 -5.11
N ARG A 345 13.46 7.91 -4.55
CA ARG A 345 14.21 8.57 -3.48
C ARG A 345 14.67 9.98 -3.87
N ASN A 346 15.10 10.18 -5.12
CA ASN A 346 15.55 11.47 -5.60
C ASN A 346 14.39 12.43 -5.97
N GLN A 347 13.23 11.92 -6.40
CA GLN A 347 12.07 12.71 -6.80
C GLN A 347 11.19 13.14 -5.62
N ALA A 348 11.02 12.28 -4.63
CA ALA A 348 10.12 12.53 -3.49
C ALA A 348 10.61 13.65 -2.56
N GLY A 349 11.83 14.17 -2.80
CA GLY A 349 12.47 14.97 -1.77
C GLY A 349 12.44 14.12 -0.50
N ASP A 350 13.53 13.61 -0.14
CA ASP A 350 13.73 12.67 0.97
C ASP A 350 12.95 13.11 2.23
N ASP A 351 11.65 12.79 2.29
CA ASP A 351 10.78 13.26 3.34
C ASP A 351 10.98 12.40 4.61
N LEU A 352 11.61 13.03 5.64
CA LEU A 352 11.66 12.47 6.99
C LEU A 352 10.30 12.50 7.70
N ALA A 353 9.25 13.02 7.03
CA ALA A 353 7.92 13.17 7.62
C ALA A 353 7.16 11.85 7.77
N ASP A 354 7.58 10.77 7.10
CA ASP A 354 7.02 9.42 7.35
C ASP A 354 7.59 8.82 8.65
N VAL A 355 7.62 9.65 9.67
CA VAL A 355 8.15 9.34 10.98
C VAL A 355 7.50 8.13 11.66
N PRO A 356 6.21 7.79 11.40
CA PRO A 356 5.65 6.54 11.89
C PRO A 356 6.43 5.28 11.48
N HIS A 357 7.11 5.27 10.34
CA HIS A 357 8.01 4.20 9.95
C HIS A 357 9.45 4.46 10.44
N PHE A 358 9.60 4.68 11.74
CA PHE A 358 10.80 5.24 12.36
C PHE A 358 12.09 4.45 12.07
N SER A 359 12.03 3.11 12.03
CA SER A 359 13.20 2.29 11.66
C SER A 359 13.68 2.55 10.22
N ARG A 360 12.75 2.84 9.29
CA ARG A 360 13.09 3.13 7.89
C ARG A 360 13.72 4.50 7.71
N VAL A 361 13.43 5.47 8.61
CA VAL A 361 14.09 6.77 8.62
C VAL A 361 15.59 6.59 8.81
N PHE A 362 16.01 5.76 9.77
CA PHE A 362 17.44 5.48 9.99
C PHE A 362 18.06 4.73 8.83
N ARG A 363 17.36 3.71 8.29
CA ARG A 363 17.83 2.98 7.11
C ARG A 363 18.10 3.97 5.97
N ARG A 364 17.18 4.88 5.69
CA ARG A 364 17.31 5.90 4.66
C ARG A 364 18.47 6.86 4.91
N LEU A 365 18.65 7.34 6.15
CA LEU A 365 19.72 8.28 6.50
C LEU A 365 21.11 7.66 6.33
N PHE A 366 21.26 6.38 6.65
CA PHE A 366 22.53 5.66 6.63
C PHE A 366 22.70 4.73 5.43
N HIS A 367 21.72 4.62 4.55
CA HIS A 367 21.85 3.86 3.30
C HIS A 367 22.83 4.58 2.34
N PRO A 368 23.81 3.86 1.78
CA PRO A 368 24.74 4.44 0.81
C PRO A 368 24.01 5.12 -0.34
N ARG A 369 24.48 6.28 -0.78
CA ARG A 369 23.95 6.97 -1.96
C ARG A 369 24.70 6.48 -3.18
N HIS A 370 24.01 5.76 -4.05
CA HIS A 370 24.56 5.29 -5.31
C HIS A 370 24.32 6.28 -6.46
N LEU A 371 25.16 6.21 -7.49
CA LEU A 371 24.92 6.95 -8.73
C LEU A 371 23.69 6.38 -9.45
N PRO A 372 22.95 7.24 -10.19
CA PRO A 372 21.84 6.77 -11.01
C PRO A 372 22.30 5.68 -11.98
N ALA A 373 21.58 4.55 -12.01
CA ALA A 373 21.77 3.57 -13.05
C ALA A 373 21.25 4.10 -14.38
N ALA A 374 21.77 3.54 -15.49
CA ALA A 374 21.21 3.82 -16.81
C ALA A 374 19.72 3.46 -16.86
N ALA A 375 18.94 4.21 -17.63
CA ALA A 375 17.54 3.89 -17.85
C ALA A 375 17.44 2.51 -18.54
N CYS A 376 16.75 1.57 -17.90
CA CYS A 376 16.43 0.28 -18.50
C CYS A 376 15.14 0.39 -19.31
N GLU A 377 15.10 -0.27 -20.47
CA GLU A 377 13.88 -0.41 -21.25
C GLU A 377 12.88 -1.29 -20.47
N LYS A 378 11.67 -0.78 -20.27
CA LYS A 378 10.64 -1.49 -19.53
C LYS A 378 10.04 -2.61 -20.38
N THR A 379 9.97 -3.79 -19.81
CA THR A 379 9.39 -4.98 -20.45
C THR A 379 7.87 -5.07 -20.22
N ASP A 380 7.21 -5.85 -21.05
CA ASP A 380 5.84 -6.26 -20.82
C ASP A 380 5.74 -7.14 -19.57
N VAL A 381 4.61 -7.04 -18.86
CA VAL A 381 4.38 -7.80 -17.63
C VAL A 381 3.03 -8.52 -17.71
N TYR A 382 2.98 -9.76 -17.28
CA TYR A 382 1.75 -10.46 -16.97
C TYR A 382 1.82 -11.03 -15.56
N LEU A 383 0.81 -10.74 -14.75
CA LEU A 383 0.60 -11.26 -13.41
C LEU A 383 -0.59 -12.22 -13.49
N PRO A 384 -0.36 -13.53 -13.64
CA PRO A 384 -1.42 -14.48 -13.94
C PRO A 384 -2.40 -14.69 -12.76
N ASP A 385 -1.92 -14.58 -11.52
CA ASP A 385 -2.77 -14.76 -10.34
C ASP A 385 -3.60 -13.50 -10.06
N LEU A 386 -3.03 -12.32 -10.33
CA LEU A 386 -3.73 -11.03 -10.23
C LEU A 386 -4.55 -10.71 -11.50
N GLU A 387 -4.32 -11.45 -12.57
CA GLU A 387 -4.91 -11.24 -13.91
C GLU A 387 -4.70 -9.80 -14.44
N VAL A 388 -3.51 -9.24 -14.22
CA VAL A 388 -3.12 -7.93 -14.74
C VAL A 388 -2.08 -8.07 -15.84
N ARG A 389 -2.38 -7.55 -17.03
CA ARG A 389 -1.47 -7.50 -18.17
C ARG A 389 -1.06 -6.07 -18.49
N THR A 390 0.25 -5.83 -18.56
CA THR A 390 0.82 -4.55 -19.01
C THR A 390 1.62 -4.76 -20.28
N VAL A 391 1.34 -3.94 -21.30
CA VAL A 391 2.00 -3.98 -22.61
C VAL A 391 2.51 -2.59 -22.96
N ARG A 392 3.71 -2.53 -23.56
CA ARG A 392 4.38 -1.28 -23.93
C ARG A 392 4.80 -1.30 -25.40
N ARG A 393 4.30 -0.38 -26.22
CA ARG A 393 4.59 -0.25 -27.65
C ARG A 393 4.64 1.22 -28.06
N ALA A 394 5.64 1.62 -28.81
CA ALA A 394 5.73 2.96 -29.41
C ALA A 394 5.45 4.13 -28.42
N GLY A 395 6.00 4.07 -27.21
CA GLY A 395 5.79 5.08 -26.16
C GLY A 395 4.42 4.99 -25.46
N VAL A 396 3.59 4.00 -25.84
CA VAL A 396 2.27 3.76 -25.21
C VAL A 396 2.37 2.62 -24.21
N THR A 397 1.74 2.80 -23.04
CA THR A 397 1.55 1.76 -22.02
C THR A 397 0.06 1.49 -21.86
N LEU A 398 -0.32 0.24 -22.06
CA LEU A 398 -1.65 -0.31 -21.79
C LEU A 398 -1.54 -1.21 -20.55
N ALA A 399 -2.44 -1.05 -19.58
CA ALA A 399 -2.67 -2.07 -18.55
C ALA A 399 -4.14 -2.50 -18.56
N VAL A 400 -4.39 -3.79 -18.46
CA VAL A 400 -5.73 -4.41 -18.46
C VAL A 400 -5.85 -5.30 -17.24
N LYS A 401 -7.00 -5.23 -16.55
CA LYS A 401 -7.32 -6.01 -15.35
C LYS A 401 -8.40 -7.07 -15.65
N GLY A 402 -8.17 -8.30 -15.20
CA GLY A 402 -9.18 -9.35 -15.01
C GLY A 402 -9.59 -9.42 -13.53
N GLY A 403 -9.36 -10.55 -12.87
CA GLY A 403 -9.59 -10.78 -11.45
C GLY A 403 -11.07 -10.88 -11.07
N SER A 404 -11.39 -10.46 -9.84
CA SER A 404 -12.74 -10.51 -9.29
C SER A 404 -13.11 -9.25 -8.54
N ASN A 405 -14.41 -9.02 -8.35
CA ASN A 405 -14.93 -7.94 -7.50
C ASN A 405 -14.95 -8.32 -6.01
N GLY A 406 -14.24 -9.37 -5.59
CA GLY A 406 -14.10 -9.80 -4.21
C GLY A 406 -12.69 -9.68 -3.63
N GLU A 407 -11.78 -9.03 -4.35
CA GLU A 407 -10.42 -8.75 -3.90
C GLU A 407 -10.41 -7.74 -2.74
N SER A 408 -9.32 -7.72 -1.98
CA SER A 408 -9.16 -6.71 -0.92
C SER A 408 -9.13 -5.31 -1.52
N HIS A 409 -9.81 -4.36 -0.89
CA HIS A 409 -9.89 -2.97 -1.37
C HIS A 409 -10.38 -2.83 -2.84
N ASN A 410 -11.18 -3.79 -3.33
CA ASN A 410 -11.62 -3.86 -4.72
C ASN A 410 -12.50 -2.67 -5.14
N HIS A 411 -12.49 -2.42 -6.45
CA HIS A 411 -13.50 -1.67 -7.19
C HIS A 411 -14.33 -2.65 -8.04
N ASN A 412 -15.52 -2.26 -8.48
CA ASN A 412 -16.32 -3.06 -9.43
C ASN A 412 -15.87 -2.74 -10.85
N ASP A 413 -14.70 -3.26 -11.25
CA ASP A 413 -13.93 -2.81 -12.41
C ASP A 413 -13.31 -3.95 -13.23
N VAL A 414 -13.81 -5.18 -13.07
CA VAL A 414 -13.33 -6.36 -13.81
C VAL A 414 -13.43 -6.12 -15.32
N GLY A 415 -12.31 -6.24 -16.03
CA GLY A 415 -12.18 -5.93 -17.46
C GLY A 415 -11.84 -4.47 -17.77
N SER A 416 -11.59 -3.63 -16.75
CA SER A 416 -11.12 -2.25 -16.94
C SER A 416 -9.69 -2.20 -17.49
N PHE A 417 -9.33 -1.05 -18.04
CA PHE A 417 -7.99 -0.80 -18.57
C PHE A 417 -7.62 0.66 -18.42
N ILE A 418 -6.32 0.94 -18.43
CA ILE A 418 -5.75 2.29 -18.47
C ILE A 418 -4.78 2.42 -19.64
N LEU A 419 -4.65 3.62 -20.17
CA LEU A 419 -3.78 3.94 -21.30
C LEU A 419 -2.97 5.20 -21.03
N PHE A 420 -1.66 5.09 -21.16
CA PHE A 420 -0.72 6.20 -21.06
C PHE A 420 0.08 6.32 -22.36
N ARG A 421 0.49 7.53 -22.71
CA ARG A 421 1.41 7.78 -23.83
C ARG A 421 2.47 8.79 -23.41
N ASP A 422 3.75 8.44 -23.66
CA ASP A 422 4.90 9.29 -23.33
C ASP A 422 4.85 9.85 -21.89
N GLY A 423 4.48 8.97 -20.92
CA GLY A 423 4.32 9.30 -19.49
C GLY A 423 3.07 10.10 -19.13
N LYS A 424 2.18 10.42 -20.10
CA LYS A 424 0.94 11.17 -19.85
C LYS A 424 -0.28 10.26 -19.82
N PRO A 425 -1.17 10.39 -18.80
CA PRO A 425 -2.41 9.64 -18.73
C PRO A 425 -3.40 10.08 -19.80
N LEU A 426 -3.99 9.12 -20.53
CA LEU A 426 -5.02 9.33 -21.55
C LEU A 426 -6.37 8.79 -21.09
N ILE A 427 -6.44 7.48 -20.88
CA ILE A 427 -7.57 6.76 -20.29
C ILE A 427 -7.11 6.30 -18.92
N VAL A 428 -7.86 6.65 -17.87
CA VAL A 428 -7.42 6.52 -16.49
C VAL A 428 -8.36 5.65 -15.66
N ASP A 429 -7.85 5.15 -14.57
CA ASP A 429 -8.62 4.75 -13.39
C ASP A 429 -8.59 5.89 -12.37
N ALA A 430 -9.72 6.20 -11.76
CA ALA A 430 -9.81 7.27 -10.76
C ALA A 430 -9.00 6.94 -9.49
N GLY A 431 -8.83 5.64 -9.23
CA GLY A 431 -8.10 5.16 -8.06
C GLY A 431 -8.78 5.52 -6.74
N ASN A 432 -7.99 5.83 -5.74
CA ASN A 432 -8.44 5.97 -4.36
C ASN A 432 -8.90 7.40 -4.00
N MET A 433 -9.75 7.45 -2.98
CA MET A 433 -10.19 8.67 -2.29
C MET A 433 -9.81 8.63 -0.81
N THR A 434 -9.96 9.76 -0.12
CA THR A 434 -9.79 9.83 1.33
C THR A 434 -10.75 8.86 2.02
N TYR A 435 -10.23 8.00 2.87
CA TYR A 435 -11.02 6.99 3.58
C TYR A 435 -12.01 7.60 4.56
N THR A 436 -13.23 7.08 4.55
CA THR A 436 -14.32 7.44 5.44
C THR A 436 -14.92 6.19 6.09
N ALA A 437 -15.86 6.33 7.00
CA ALA A 437 -16.59 5.18 7.56
C ALA A 437 -17.32 4.36 6.47
N LYS A 438 -17.74 4.99 5.37
CA LYS A 438 -18.37 4.30 4.23
C LYS A 438 -17.41 3.37 3.51
N THR A 439 -16.13 3.73 3.43
CA THR A 439 -15.09 2.97 2.72
C THR A 439 -14.99 1.52 3.21
N PHE A 440 -15.21 1.30 4.51
CA PHE A 440 -15.11 -0.01 5.17
C PHE A 440 -16.46 -0.55 5.66
N SER A 441 -17.55 -0.17 5.00
CA SER A 441 -18.91 -0.60 5.32
C SER A 441 -19.63 -1.16 4.10
N GLY A 442 -20.84 -1.70 4.29
CA GLY A 442 -21.71 -2.10 3.18
C GLY A 442 -22.10 -0.95 2.22
N GLU A 443 -21.86 0.30 2.62
CA GLU A 443 -22.06 1.48 1.76
C GLU A 443 -20.88 1.79 0.84
N ARG A 444 -19.78 1.01 0.87
CA ARG A 444 -18.59 1.22 0.03
C ARG A 444 -18.97 1.45 -1.44
N TYR A 445 -19.83 0.60 -1.96
CA TYR A 445 -20.24 0.62 -3.37
C TYR A 445 -21.25 1.73 -3.72
N THR A 446 -21.49 2.67 -2.80
CA THR A 446 -22.14 3.96 -3.09
C THR A 446 -21.14 5.07 -3.42
N LEU A 447 -19.85 4.85 -3.15
CA LEU A 447 -18.78 5.77 -3.51
C LEU A 447 -18.56 5.73 -5.02
N TRP A 448 -18.52 6.90 -5.66
CA TRP A 448 -18.50 6.95 -7.13
C TRP A 448 -17.24 6.29 -7.72
N ASN A 449 -16.08 6.47 -7.11
CA ASN A 449 -14.80 5.96 -7.60
C ASN A 449 -14.67 4.44 -7.57
N VAL A 450 -15.53 3.71 -6.85
CA VAL A 450 -15.50 2.23 -6.80
C VAL A 450 -16.57 1.59 -7.68
N ARG A 451 -17.43 2.38 -8.32
CA ARG A 451 -18.56 1.91 -9.14
C ARG A 451 -18.15 1.73 -10.60
N SER A 452 -18.64 0.68 -11.25
CA SER A 452 -18.40 0.39 -12.67
C SER A 452 -18.70 1.58 -13.60
N LEU A 453 -19.69 2.41 -13.22
CA LEU A 453 -20.07 3.60 -13.97
C LEU A 453 -18.94 4.64 -14.09
N TYR A 454 -17.87 4.48 -13.34
CA TYR A 454 -16.68 5.36 -13.34
C TYR A 454 -15.38 4.59 -13.61
N HIS A 455 -15.50 3.40 -14.20
CA HIS A 455 -14.39 2.60 -14.72
C HIS A 455 -14.57 2.36 -16.22
N ASN A 456 -13.51 1.87 -16.89
CA ASN A 456 -13.52 1.64 -18.34
C ASN A 456 -14.20 0.30 -18.70
N VAL A 457 -15.41 0.11 -18.19
CA VAL A 457 -16.27 -1.06 -18.39
C VAL A 457 -17.69 -0.62 -18.72
N PRO A 458 -18.50 -1.42 -19.45
CA PRO A 458 -19.86 -1.01 -19.80
C PRO A 458 -20.84 -1.15 -18.62
N VAL A 459 -21.91 -0.33 -18.68
CA VAL A 459 -23.15 -0.55 -17.97
C VAL A 459 -24.11 -1.25 -18.93
N ILE A 460 -24.69 -2.37 -18.53
CA ILE A 460 -25.47 -3.26 -19.39
C ILE A 460 -26.90 -3.36 -18.88
N CYS A 461 -27.88 -2.97 -19.70
CA CYS A 461 -29.31 -2.91 -19.32
C CYS A 461 -29.54 -2.09 -18.03
N GLY A 462 -28.74 -1.02 -17.81
CA GLY A 462 -28.78 -0.22 -16.58
C GLY A 462 -28.09 -0.85 -15.37
N CYS A 463 -27.49 -2.04 -15.51
CA CYS A 463 -26.80 -2.76 -14.44
C CYS A 463 -25.30 -2.51 -14.48
N GLU A 464 -24.74 -2.20 -13.33
CA GLU A 464 -23.30 -2.18 -13.05
C GLU A 464 -22.83 -3.57 -12.63
N GLN A 465 -21.52 -3.79 -12.57
CA GLN A 465 -20.94 -5.00 -11.95
C GLN A 465 -21.28 -5.03 -10.46
N LEU A 466 -21.35 -6.24 -9.90
CA LEU A 466 -21.67 -6.44 -8.49
C LEU A 466 -20.41 -6.79 -7.67
N PRO A 467 -20.38 -6.46 -6.38
CA PRO A 467 -19.30 -6.85 -5.50
C PRO A 467 -19.41 -8.32 -5.10
N GLY A 468 -18.26 -8.98 -4.93
CA GLY A 468 -18.17 -10.37 -4.49
C GLY A 468 -17.24 -11.19 -5.38
N ALA A 469 -16.62 -12.22 -4.82
CA ALA A 469 -15.64 -13.06 -5.52
C ALA A 469 -16.26 -13.92 -6.65
N GLU A 470 -17.57 -14.14 -6.61
CA GLU A 470 -18.35 -14.77 -7.68
C GLU A 470 -18.45 -13.90 -8.93
N TYR A 471 -18.34 -12.57 -8.80
CA TYR A 471 -18.36 -11.60 -9.89
C TYR A 471 -16.93 -11.37 -10.41
N ARG A 472 -16.56 -12.08 -11.47
CA ARG A 472 -15.17 -12.23 -11.92
C ARG A 472 -15.05 -12.37 -13.43
N ALA A 473 -13.81 -12.17 -13.90
CA ALA A 473 -13.44 -12.56 -15.25
C ALA A 473 -13.38 -14.09 -15.38
N GLU A 474 -13.70 -14.56 -16.57
CA GLU A 474 -13.52 -15.96 -16.98
C GLU A 474 -12.81 -16.01 -18.34
N ARG A 475 -12.33 -17.17 -18.73
CA ARG A 475 -11.65 -17.37 -20.02
C ARG A 475 -10.54 -16.35 -20.27
N VAL A 476 -9.85 -15.96 -19.18
CA VAL A 476 -8.73 -15.01 -19.26
C VAL A 476 -7.61 -15.61 -20.08
N ARG A 477 -7.16 -14.88 -21.10
CA ARG A 477 -6.10 -15.33 -21.99
C ARG A 477 -5.16 -14.18 -22.31
N GLU A 478 -3.88 -14.40 -21.98
CA GLU A 478 -2.81 -13.50 -22.39
C GLU A 478 -2.69 -13.45 -23.92
N LEU A 479 -2.52 -12.24 -24.44
CA LEU A 479 -2.22 -11.95 -25.84
C LEU A 479 -0.86 -11.23 -25.93
N PRO A 480 -0.14 -11.33 -27.05
CA PRO A 480 1.11 -10.60 -27.25
C PRO A 480 0.95 -9.08 -27.03
N GLY A 481 -0.19 -8.51 -27.43
CA GLY A 481 -0.49 -7.09 -27.30
C GLY A 481 -1.45 -6.75 -26.16
N GLY A 482 -1.88 -7.69 -25.31
CA GLY A 482 -2.90 -7.38 -24.30
C GLY A 482 -3.52 -8.56 -23.59
N LEU A 483 -4.85 -8.50 -23.41
CA LEU A 483 -5.61 -9.50 -22.68
C LEU A 483 -6.99 -9.71 -23.32
N SER A 484 -7.44 -10.97 -23.35
CA SER A 484 -8.82 -11.36 -23.73
C SER A 484 -9.54 -11.94 -22.52
N LEU A 485 -10.79 -11.52 -22.29
CA LEU A 485 -11.55 -11.76 -21.07
C LEU A 485 -12.99 -12.15 -21.40
N GLY A 486 -13.56 -13.14 -20.70
CA GLY A 486 -14.98 -13.36 -20.60
C GLY A 486 -15.53 -12.65 -19.38
N LEU A 487 -16.51 -11.78 -19.55
CA LEU A 487 -16.95 -10.84 -18.50
C LEU A 487 -18.43 -10.99 -18.11
N GLU A 488 -19.15 -11.97 -18.62
CA GLU A 488 -20.57 -12.13 -18.30
C GLU A 488 -20.81 -12.38 -16.81
N LYS A 489 -19.87 -13.03 -16.11
CA LYS A 489 -19.98 -13.29 -14.67
C LYS A 489 -19.65 -12.08 -13.79
N ALA A 490 -19.08 -11.02 -14.32
CA ALA A 490 -18.90 -9.79 -13.56
C ALA A 490 -20.23 -9.06 -13.28
N TYR A 491 -21.30 -9.45 -13.95
CA TYR A 491 -22.64 -8.84 -13.84
C TYR A 491 -23.64 -9.81 -13.23
N GLY A 492 -24.63 -9.26 -12.53
CA GLY A 492 -25.78 -10.03 -12.05
C GLY A 492 -26.75 -10.46 -13.17
N SER A 493 -27.68 -11.36 -12.85
CA SER A 493 -28.68 -11.88 -13.80
C SER A 493 -29.56 -10.80 -14.45
N GLU A 494 -29.73 -9.66 -13.77
CA GLU A 494 -30.53 -8.51 -14.26
C GLU A 494 -29.90 -7.82 -15.47
N ALA A 495 -28.59 -7.95 -15.68
CA ALA A 495 -27.90 -7.46 -16.87
C ALA A 495 -28.32 -8.19 -18.15
N ASN A 496 -29.10 -9.27 -18.05
CA ASN A 496 -29.68 -10.00 -19.18
C ASN A 496 -28.63 -10.57 -20.17
N LEU A 497 -27.37 -10.77 -19.67
CA LEU A 497 -26.25 -11.28 -20.47
C LEU A 497 -26.37 -12.77 -20.77
N CYS A 498 -26.03 -13.15 -22.01
CA CYS A 498 -25.69 -14.53 -22.40
C CYS A 498 -24.16 -14.69 -22.38
N THR A 499 -23.47 -13.84 -23.14
CA THR A 499 -22.00 -13.84 -23.21
C THR A 499 -21.48 -12.40 -23.32
N TYR A 500 -20.29 -12.18 -22.79
CA TYR A 500 -19.55 -10.96 -22.98
C TYR A 500 -18.05 -11.27 -23.09
N ASP A 501 -17.50 -11.10 -24.30
CA ASP A 501 -16.08 -11.23 -24.54
C ASP A 501 -15.47 -9.85 -24.83
N ARG A 502 -14.43 -9.50 -24.12
CA ARG A 502 -13.61 -8.28 -24.32
C ARG A 502 -12.22 -8.67 -24.77
N CYS A 503 -11.69 -7.97 -25.76
CA CYS A 503 -10.29 -8.05 -26.18
C CYS A 503 -9.68 -6.65 -26.19
N CYS A 504 -8.66 -6.43 -25.35
CA CYS A 504 -7.87 -5.20 -25.34
C CYS A 504 -6.49 -5.53 -25.91
N GLU A 505 -6.09 -4.86 -26.99
CA GLU A 505 -4.82 -5.14 -27.66
C GLU A 505 -4.14 -3.84 -28.13
N LEU A 506 -2.92 -3.63 -27.66
CA LEU A 506 -2.03 -2.58 -28.09
C LEU A 506 -1.17 -3.09 -29.26
N ARG A 507 -1.28 -2.46 -30.41
CA ARG A 507 -0.53 -2.81 -31.61
C ARG A 507 0.89 -2.23 -31.55
N ASP A 508 1.79 -2.75 -32.38
CA ASP A 508 3.19 -2.29 -32.44
C ASP A 508 3.32 -0.81 -32.84
N ASP A 509 2.35 -0.26 -33.58
CA ASP A 509 2.28 1.15 -33.95
C ASP A 509 1.78 2.07 -32.82
N GLY A 510 1.45 1.52 -31.64
CA GLY A 510 0.94 2.27 -30.49
C GLY A 510 -0.55 2.58 -30.54
N HIS A 511 -1.30 1.96 -31.45
CA HIS A 511 -2.78 2.04 -31.45
C HIS A 511 -3.37 0.98 -30.54
N LEU A 512 -4.26 1.40 -29.64
CA LEU A 512 -5.09 0.49 -28.83
C LEU A 512 -6.34 0.11 -29.61
N SER A 513 -6.65 -1.19 -29.62
CA SER A 513 -7.94 -1.74 -30.05
C SER A 513 -8.65 -2.37 -28.84
N VAL A 514 -9.89 -1.95 -28.57
CA VAL A 514 -10.78 -2.57 -27.59
C VAL A 514 -11.99 -3.10 -28.35
N ARG A 515 -12.15 -4.42 -28.39
CA ARG A 515 -13.28 -5.06 -29.03
C ARG A 515 -14.16 -5.74 -27.99
N ASP A 516 -15.42 -5.37 -27.94
CA ASP A 516 -16.45 -5.96 -27.10
C ASP A 516 -17.49 -6.68 -27.94
N ARG A 517 -17.69 -7.96 -27.63
CA ARG A 517 -18.76 -8.79 -28.19
C ARG A 517 -19.72 -9.17 -27.08
N ILE A 518 -20.91 -8.56 -27.13
CA ILE A 518 -21.95 -8.70 -26.10
C ILE A 518 -23.18 -9.34 -26.72
N VAL A 519 -23.65 -10.42 -26.12
CA VAL A 519 -24.90 -11.08 -26.48
C VAL A 519 -25.84 -11.02 -25.30
N LEU A 520 -27.03 -10.42 -25.53
CA LEU A 520 -28.11 -10.31 -24.55
C LEU A 520 -29.21 -11.32 -24.83
N ARG A 521 -29.95 -11.75 -23.82
CA ARG A 521 -31.13 -12.64 -23.97
C ARG A 521 -32.32 -11.94 -24.61
N LYS A 522 -32.41 -10.62 -24.45
CA LYS A 522 -33.43 -9.72 -25.01
C LYS A 522 -32.75 -8.43 -25.45
N PRO A 523 -33.32 -7.70 -26.44
CA PRO A 523 -32.79 -6.39 -26.78
C PRO A 523 -32.66 -5.48 -25.55
N GLY A 524 -31.54 -4.83 -25.42
CA GLY A 524 -31.25 -3.96 -24.30
C GLY A 524 -30.18 -2.93 -24.63
N GLN A 525 -30.04 -1.93 -23.77
CA GLN A 525 -29.06 -0.88 -23.91
C GLN A 525 -27.71 -1.32 -23.30
N VAL A 526 -26.63 -1.06 -24.03
CA VAL A 526 -25.26 -1.16 -23.54
C VAL A 526 -24.65 0.22 -23.62
N GLN A 527 -24.04 0.66 -22.52
CA GLN A 527 -23.39 1.95 -22.39
C GLN A 527 -21.92 1.73 -22.00
N TRP A 528 -21.00 1.91 -22.94
CA TRP A 528 -19.56 1.85 -22.70
C TRP A 528 -19.08 3.11 -22.05
N VAL A 529 -18.30 2.96 -20.98
CA VAL A 529 -17.72 4.06 -20.20
C VAL A 529 -16.23 4.18 -20.50
N PHE A 530 -15.76 5.40 -20.70
CA PHE A 530 -14.33 5.73 -20.78
C PHE A 530 -14.04 6.91 -19.87
N MET A 531 -13.11 6.72 -18.95
CA MET A 531 -12.62 7.77 -18.05
C MET A 531 -11.40 8.43 -18.65
N LEU A 532 -11.51 9.69 -19.01
CA LEU A 532 -10.45 10.44 -19.69
C LEU A 532 -9.80 11.46 -18.77
N ARG A 533 -8.50 11.68 -18.97
CA ARG A 533 -7.78 12.76 -18.26
C ARG A 533 -8.04 14.13 -18.85
N GLU A 534 -8.20 14.22 -20.17
CA GLU A 534 -8.33 15.47 -20.92
C GLU A 534 -9.77 15.71 -21.36
N LYS A 535 -10.13 17.00 -21.49
CA LYS A 535 -11.48 17.42 -21.92
C LYS A 535 -11.78 16.90 -23.33
N PRO A 536 -12.86 16.10 -23.51
CA PRO A 536 -13.23 15.55 -24.80
C PRO A 536 -14.03 16.53 -25.65
N ALA A 537 -13.80 16.49 -26.96
CA ALA A 537 -14.65 17.07 -28.00
C ALA A 537 -15.33 15.94 -28.77
N ILE A 538 -16.66 15.89 -28.72
CA ILE A 538 -17.44 14.86 -29.41
C ILE A 538 -17.62 15.25 -30.87
N ARG A 539 -17.31 14.32 -31.78
CA ARG A 539 -17.53 14.39 -33.22
C ARG A 539 -18.24 13.11 -33.67
N LYS A 540 -18.75 13.10 -34.87
CA LYS A 540 -19.38 11.92 -35.45
C LYS A 540 -18.36 10.78 -35.58
N GLY A 541 -18.61 9.65 -34.91
CA GLY A 541 -17.75 8.48 -34.89
C GLY A 541 -16.41 8.63 -34.17
N ARG A 542 -16.16 9.74 -33.49
CA ARG A 542 -14.91 9.96 -32.75
C ARG A 542 -15.02 10.96 -31.59
N ILE A 543 -14.16 10.79 -30.62
CA ILE A 543 -13.90 11.73 -29.53
C ILE A 543 -12.45 12.15 -29.63
N GLU A 544 -12.24 13.47 -29.62
CA GLU A 544 -10.93 14.09 -29.71
C GLU A 544 -10.58 14.75 -28.38
N THR A 545 -9.35 14.55 -27.92
CA THR A 545 -8.74 15.35 -26.86
C THR A 545 -7.47 16.02 -27.39
N GLU A 546 -6.73 16.72 -26.55
CA GLU A 546 -5.44 17.29 -26.97
C GLU A 546 -4.46 16.19 -27.44
N SER A 547 -4.42 15.03 -26.74
CA SER A 547 -3.39 14.00 -26.92
C SER A 547 -3.87 12.76 -27.66
N MET A 548 -5.19 12.51 -27.81
CA MET A 548 -5.69 11.28 -28.42
C MET A 548 -6.97 11.47 -29.23
N VAL A 549 -7.22 10.48 -30.09
CA VAL A 549 -8.51 10.28 -30.79
C VAL A 549 -9.03 8.89 -30.44
N LEU A 550 -10.23 8.80 -29.86
CA LEU A 550 -10.99 7.59 -29.69
C LEU A 550 -12.03 7.47 -30.82
N ARG A 551 -11.87 6.48 -31.70
CA ARG A 551 -12.80 6.20 -32.82
C ARG A 551 -13.76 5.09 -32.42
N PHE A 552 -15.00 5.20 -32.85
CA PHE A 552 -16.08 4.24 -32.60
C PHE A 552 -17.09 4.20 -33.77
N PRO A 553 -17.90 3.12 -33.91
CA PRO A 553 -18.92 3.04 -34.95
C PRO A 553 -19.92 4.20 -34.87
N GLU A 554 -20.19 4.88 -35.99
CA GLU A 554 -21.09 6.05 -36.07
C GLU A 554 -22.51 5.83 -35.57
N LYS A 555 -22.94 4.56 -35.48
CA LYS A 555 -24.25 4.17 -34.93
C LYS A 555 -24.37 4.35 -33.43
N LEU A 556 -23.25 4.56 -32.70
CA LEU A 556 -23.27 4.79 -31.26
C LEU A 556 -23.62 6.27 -30.98
N THR A 557 -24.46 6.48 -29.98
CA THR A 557 -24.64 7.81 -29.40
C THR A 557 -23.54 8.10 -28.41
N ALA A 558 -23.09 9.36 -28.33
CA ALA A 558 -21.99 9.78 -27.48
C ALA A 558 -22.41 10.95 -26.58
N ALA A 559 -22.05 10.87 -25.31
CA ALA A 559 -22.17 11.94 -24.33
C ALA A 559 -20.87 12.05 -23.51
N ALA A 560 -20.60 13.22 -22.96
CA ALA A 560 -19.46 13.43 -22.06
C ALA A 560 -19.89 14.28 -20.87
N GLU A 561 -19.30 13.99 -19.73
CA GLU A 561 -19.53 14.67 -18.45
C GLU A 561 -18.19 15.03 -17.83
N GLU A 562 -18.11 16.22 -17.27
CA GLU A 562 -16.96 16.66 -16.46
C GLU A 562 -17.19 16.26 -15.00
N ILE A 563 -16.20 15.65 -14.38
CA ILE A 563 -16.20 15.21 -12.99
C ILE A 563 -15.13 16.01 -12.24
N PRO A 564 -15.51 17.06 -11.48
CA PRO A 564 -14.56 17.80 -10.67
C PRO A 564 -13.94 16.91 -9.58
N VAL A 565 -12.62 16.90 -9.49
CA VAL A 565 -11.88 16.17 -8.47
C VAL A 565 -11.75 17.06 -7.23
N THR A 566 -12.63 16.84 -6.25
CA THR A 566 -12.69 17.63 -5.01
C THR A 566 -12.03 16.93 -3.82
N ASP A 567 -11.81 15.62 -3.90
CA ASP A 567 -11.11 14.86 -2.87
C ASP A 567 -9.60 15.17 -2.92
N ALA A 568 -9.01 15.52 -1.77
CA ALA A 568 -7.62 15.93 -1.68
C ALA A 568 -6.62 14.83 -2.05
N ARG A 569 -6.95 13.55 -1.74
CA ARG A 569 -6.10 12.41 -2.06
C ARG A 569 -6.09 12.16 -3.57
N MET A 570 -7.24 12.06 -4.19
CA MET A 570 -7.36 11.90 -5.64
C MET A 570 -6.74 13.08 -6.40
N ALA A 571 -6.90 14.31 -5.89
CA ALA A 571 -6.33 15.52 -6.49
C ALA A 571 -4.79 15.51 -6.50
N SER A 572 -4.13 14.76 -5.63
CA SER A 572 -2.66 14.60 -5.67
C SER A 572 -2.18 13.91 -6.94
N SER A 573 -2.98 13.00 -7.49
CA SER A 573 -2.71 12.33 -8.78
C SER A 573 -3.37 13.07 -9.96
N PHE A 574 -4.62 13.48 -9.81
CA PHE A 574 -5.44 14.06 -10.88
C PHE A 574 -6.02 15.43 -10.47
N PRO A 575 -5.21 16.49 -10.40
CA PRO A 575 -5.72 17.83 -10.06
C PRO A 575 -6.70 18.35 -11.12
N GLY A 576 -7.75 19.06 -10.70
CA GLY A 576 -8.78 19.65 -11.56
C GLY A 576 -9.96 18.74 -11.84
N SER A 577 -10.10 18.21 -13.05
CA SER A 577 -11.24 17.37 -13.44
C SER A 577 -10.80 16.11 -14.17
N LEU A 578 -11.62 15.06 -14.07
CA LEU A 578 -11.67 13.91 -14.97
C LEU A 578 -12.90 14.06 -15.87
N TYR A 579 -12.94 13.33 -16.96
CA TYR A 579 -14.05 13.37 -17.93
C TYR A 579 -14.56 11.96 -18.20
N ARG A 580 -15.85 11.76 -18.01
CA ARG A 580 -16.51 10.51 -18.32
C ARG A 580 -17.19 10.59 -19.67
N VAL A 581 -16.82 9.70 -20.58
CA VAL A 581 -17.46 9.54 -21.88
C VAL A 581 -18.36 8.32 -21.84
N LEU A 582 -19.56 8.47 -22.38
CA LEU A 582 -20.58 7.43 -22.47
C LEU A 582 -20.92 7.21 -23.94
N LEU A 583 -20.68 5.98 -24.43
CA LEU A 583 -21.05 5.55 -25.79
C LEU A 583 -22.15 4.50 -25.69
N SER A 584 -23.31 4.69 -26.34
CA SER A 584 -24.47 3.83 -26.13
C SER A 584 -25.01 3.26 -27.43
N ALA A 585 -25.48 2.02 -27.34
CA ALA A 585 -26.26 1.35 -28.40
C ALA A 585 -27.33 0.44 -27.78
N GLU A 586 -28.34 0.10 -28.57
CA GLU A 586 -29.34 -0.92 -28.25
C GLU A 586 -29.22 -2.10 -29.20
N GLY A 587 -29.48 -3.31 -28.71
CA GLY A 587 -29.45 -4.52 -29.51
C GLY A 587 -29.47 -5.78 -28.68
N THR A 588 -29.49 -6.92 -29.36
CA THR A 588 -29.35 -8.25 -28.76
C THR A 588 -27.93 -8.77 -28.96
N GLU A 589 -27.30 -8.46 -30.08
CA GLU A 589 -25.91 -8.79 -30.39
C GLU A 589 -25.19 -7.52 -30.78
N LEU A 590 -24.17 -7.18 -30.01
CA LEU A 590 -23.35 -5.99 -30.18
C LEU A 590 -21.90 -6.41 -30.33
N ASP A 591 -21.33 -6.23 -31.52
CA ASP A 591 -19.89 -6.38 -31.78
C ASP A 591 -19.35 -4.99 -32.12
N VAL A 592 -18.59 -4.42 -31.19
CA VAL A 592 -18.12 -3.05 -31.26
C VAL A 592 -16.62 -3.02 -31.05
N THR A 593 -15.93 -2.32 -31.93
CA THR A 593 -14.49 -2.05 -31.81
C THR A 593 -14.26 -0.57 -31.61
N PHE A 594 -13.52 -0.25 -30.58
CA PHE A 594 -12.99 1.08 -30.29
C PHE A 594 -11.50 1.10 -30.64
N THR A 595 -11.03 2.18 -31.27
CA THR A 595 -9.59 2.36 -31.53
C THR A 595 -9.12 3.67 -30.94
N VAL A 596 -7.98 3.66 -30.26
CA VAL A 596 -7.37 4.85 -29.70
C VAL A 596 -6.01 5.08 -30.36
N GLY A 597 -5.84 6.26 -30.95
CA GLY A 597 -4.64 6.67 -31.63
C GLY A 597 -4.17 8.06 -31.19
N ARG A 598 -3.12 8.55 -31.82
CA ARG A 598 -2.61 9.92 -31.62
C ARG A 598 -3.53 10.94 -32.29
N ASN A 599 -3.73 12.11 -31.69
CA ASN A 599 -4.41 13.21 -32.39
C ASN A 599 -3.51 13.75 -33.51
N GLY A 600 -4.07 13.96 -34.72
CA GLY A 600 -3.34 14.51 -35.85
C GLY A 600 -2.61 13.50 -36.74
N THR A 601 -2.67 12.21 -36.49
CA THR A 601 -2.26 11.17 -37.44
C THR A 601 -3.53 10.63 -38.15
N ASP A 602 -3.92 11.29 -39.23
CA ASP A 602 -4.86 10.66 -40.17
C ASP A 602 -4.07 9.68 -41.06
N GLU A 603 -4.38 8.38 -40.85
CA GLU A 603 -4.67 7.38 -41.88
C GLU A 603 -4.86 6.01 -41.27
#